data_7e16a5bd92c10d634ec9f4c4ed98567b
#
_entry.id   7e16a5bd92c10d634ec9f4c4ed98567b
#
_cell.length_a   1.000
_cell.length_b   1.000
_cell.length_c   1.000
_cell.angle_alpha   90.00
_cell.angle_beta   90.00
_cell.angle_gamma   90.00
#
_symmetry.space_group_name_H-M   'P 1'
#
loop_
_entity.id
_entity.type
_entity.pdbx_description
1 polymer ?
#
loop_
_entity_poly.entity_id
_entity_poly.type
_entity_poly.pdbx_seq_one_letter_code
_entity_poly.pdbx_strand_id
1 'polypeptide(L)'
;MNFNEVAFEFAAGRVDQLPESDMPEIVFSGHSNVGKSSLINKLVQRKALARVSAQPGKTATINFYKLKEFRMVDLPGYGYAKVSKAEKDRWAKLVEGYFAQDRQRPLVIQILDLRHPPTDDDLHMMDFLYRGGFNFVAVLTKSDKLKKTAFEKQIEYYKDIFSTIEHVPLIPFSAQTGFGNDEIRKLIETSIANFKNTEV
;
A
#
# COMPACT_ATOMS: atom_id res chain seq x y z
N MET A 1 -9.70 -0.07 -16.84
CA MET A 1 -10.54 0.42 -15.69
C MET A 1 -10.51 1.94 -15.58
N ASN A 2 -11.59 2.57 -15.07
CA ASN A 2 -11.61 4.03 -14.86
C ASN A 2 -11.21 4.37 -13.41
N PHE A 3 -9.97 4.76 -13.21
CA PHE A 3 -9.46 5.16 -11.89
C PHE A 3 -9.92 6.55 -11.43
N ASN A 4 -10.49 7.37 -12.33
CA ASN A 4 -10.88 8.73 -12.00
C ASN A 4 -12.24 8.80 -11.29
N GLU A 5 -13.07 7.76 -11.44
CA GLU A 5 -14.36 7.61 -10.77
C GLU A 5 -14.18 6.97 -9.39
N VAL A 6 -13.62 7.72 -8.46
CA VAL A 6 -13.35 7.29 -7.11
C VAL A 6 -14.01 8.21 -6.10
N ALA A 7 -14.57 7.63 -5.05
CA ALA A 7 -15.13 8.35 -3.91
C ALA A 7 -14.61 7.78 -2.59
N PHE A 8 -14.40 8.65 -1.60
CA PHE A 8 -14.23 8.20 -0.22
C PHE A 8 -15.54 7.53 0.23
N GLU A 9 -15.43 6.32 0.76
CA GLU A 9 -16.59 5.54 1.19
C GLU A 9 -16.69 5.52 2.71
N PHE A 10 -15.60 5.13 3.39
CA PHE A 10 -15.65 4.85 4.82
C PHE A 10 -14.27 4.94 5.50
N ALA A 11 -14.25 5.18 6.81
CA ALA A 11 -13.04 5.08 7.63
C ALA A 11 -13.32 4.23 8.89
N ALA A 12 -12.57 3.14 9.07
CA ALA A 12 -12.66 2.27 10.23
C ALA A 12 -11.52 2.56 11.21
N GLY A 13 -11.84 2.85 12.45
CA GLY A 13 -10.87 3.00 13.55
C GLY A 13 -10.76 1.76 14.43
N ARG A 14 -11.65 0.77 14.24
CA ARG A 14 -11.71 -0.50 14.97
C ARG A 14 -12.16 -1.63 14.03
N VAL A 15 -11.84 -2.87 14.40
CA VAL A 15 -12.15 -4.07 13.61
C VAL A 15 -13.65 -4.27 13.40
N ASP A 16 -14.45 -3.99 14.42
CA ASP A 16 -15.92 -4.10 14.37
C ASP A 16 -16.61 -3.06 13.48
N GLN A 17 -15.85 -2.08 12.97
CA GLN A 17 -16.31 -1.06 12.03
C GLN A 17 -15.96 -1.38 10.58
N LEU A 18 -15.22 -2.47 10.32
CA LEU A 18 -14.84 -2.82 8.95
C LEU A 18 -16.09 -3.17 8.12
N PRO A 19 -16.24 -2.62 6.91
CA PRO A 19 -17.35 -2.97 6.03
C PRO A 19 -17.21 -4.41 5.51
N GLU A 20 -18.29 -4.99 5.05
CA GLU A 20 -18.25 -6.28 4.35
C GLU A 20 -17.35 -6.20 3.10
N SER A 21 -16.69 -7.32 2.79
CA SER A 21 -15.85 -7.45 1.59
C SER A 21 -16.70 -8.00 0.43
N ASP A 22 -17.53 -7.12 -0.14
CA ASP A 22 -18.47 -7.44 -1.23
C ASP A 22 -17.90 -7.18 -2.63
N MET A 23 -16.62 -6.77 -2.70
CA MET A 23 -15.89 -6.54 -3.95
C MET A 23 -14.38 -6.63 -3.72
N PRO A 24 -13.56 -6.82 -4.81
CA PRO A 24 -12.11 -6.86 -4.71
C PRO A 24 -11.51 -5.63 -4.01
N GLU A 25 -10.51 -5.85 -3.16
CA GLU A 25 -9.84 -4.82 -2.38
C GLU A 25 -8.33 -4.76 -2.74
N ILE A 26 -7.88 -3.63 -3.25
CA ILE A 26 -6.46 -3.34 -3.46
C ILE A 26 -5.95 -2.60 -2.23
N VAL A 27 -5.03 -3.24 -1.50
CA VAL A 27 -4.57 -2.77 -0.20
C VAL A 27 -3.27 -1.98 -0.34
N PHE A 28 -3.19 -0.82 0.30
CA PHE A 28 -2.01 0.04 0.33
C PHE A 28 -1.43 0.04 1.74
N SER A 29 -0.21 -0.47 1.88
CA SER A 29 0.55 -0.55 3.12
C SER A 29 1.88 0.21 2.99
N GLY A 30 2.40 0.74 4.08
CA GLY A 30 3.71 1.39 4.08
C GLY A 30 3.95 2.26 5.31
N HIS A 31 5.22 2.57 5.54
CA HIS A 31 5.67 3.44 6.62
C HIS A 31 5.06 4.84 6.51
N SER A 32 4.89 5.51 7.64
CA SER A 32 4.48 6.92 7.67
C SER A 32 5.43 7.78 6.81
N ASN A 33 4.85 8.69 6.03
CA ASN A 33 5.59 9.58 5.12
C ASN A 33 6.36 8.90 3.98
N VAL A 34 6.15 7.63 3.73
CA VAL A 34 6.76 6.89 2.62
C VAL A 34 6.28 7.38 1.24
N GLY A 35 5.14 8.05 1.16
CA GLY A 35 4.53 8.52 -0.10
C GLY A 35 3.23 7.80 -0.48
N LYS A 36 2.65 7.01 0.44
CA LYS A 36 1.42 6.24 0.22
C LYS A 36 0.26 7.08 -0.29
N SER A 37 -0.11 8.17 0.39
CA SER A 37 -1.19 9.06 -0.05
C SER A 37 -0.88 9.76 -1.39
N SER A 38 0.40 10.04 -1.66
CA SER A 38 0.82 10.61 -2.95
C SER A 38 0.66 9.61 -4.09
N LEU A 39 0.97 8.34 -3.85
CA LEU A 39 0.75 7.25 -4.80
C LEU A 39 -0.75 7.08 -5.08
N ILE A 40 -1.58 6.94 -4.03
CA ILE A 40 -3.03 6.81 -4.17
C ILE A 40 -3.60 7.96 -4.98
N ASN A 41 -3.28 9.20 -4.62
CA ASN A 41 -3.75 10.39 -5.33
C ASN A 41 -3.31 10.42 -6.81
N LYS A 42 -2.09 9.97 -7.10
CA LYS A 42 -1.57 9.90 -8.47
C LYS A 42 -2.29 8.83 -9.29
N LEU A 43 -2.52 7.65 -8.72
CA LEU A 43 -3.25 6.57 -9.37
C LEU A 43 -4.65 6.99 -9.80
N VAL A 44 -5.34 7.77 -8.97
CA VAL A 44 -6.72 8.21 -9.23
C VAL A 44 -6.82 9.60 -9.86
N GLN A 45 -5.69 10.24 -10.15
CA GLN A 45 -5.61 11.60 -10.72
C GLN A 45 -6.37 12.67 -9.89
N ARG A 46 -6.37 12.51 -8.56
CA ARG A 46 -6.96 13.47 -7.62
C ARG A 46 -5.87 14.12 -6.78
N LYS A 47 -6.01 15.43 -6.49
CA LYS A 47 -4.99 16.17 -5.74
C LYS A 47 -5.02 15.91 -4.23
N ALA A 48 -6.16 15.50 -3.67
CA ALA A 48 -6.36 15.42 -2.23
C ALA A 48 -7.44 14.40 -1.80
N LEU A 49 -7.60 13.27 -2.51
CA LEU A 49 -8.51 12.20 -2.09
C LEU A 49 -7.98 11.54 -0.81
N ALA A 50 -6.78 10.99 -0.88
CA ALA A 50 -6.06 10.53 0.30
C ALA A 50 -5.31 11.72 0.91
N ARG A 51 -5.56 11.99 2.20
CA ARG A 51 -4.92 13.11 2.88
C ARG A 51 -3.45 12.78 3.14
N VAL A 52 -2.58 13.64 2.67
CA VAL A 52 -1.17 13.62 3.08
C VAL A 52 -1.14 14.13 4.52
N SER A 53 -1.14 13.23 5.49
CA SER A 53 -1.12 13.61 6.90
C SER A 53 0.28 14.06 7.29
N ALA A 54 0.42 15.36 7.54
CA ALA A 54 1.63 15.95 8.12
C ALA A 54 1.61 15.96 9.67
N GLN A 55 0.52 15.50 10.31
CA GLN A 55 0.38 15.55 11.77
C GLN A 55 0.37 14.15 12.38
N PRO A 56 1.39 13.82 13.21
CA PRO A 56 1.34 12.67 14.11
C PRO A 56 0.22 12.87 15.14
N GLY A 57 -0.52 11.83 15.49
CA GLY A 57 -1.48 11.84 16.60
C GLY A 57 -2.96 11.91 16.22
N LYS A 58 -3.34 11.85 14.93
CA LYS A 58 -4.72 11.52 14.57
C LYS A 58 -4.93 10.01 14.63
N THR A 59 -6.06 9.60 15.20
CA THR A 59 -6.52 8.22 15.29
C THR A 59 -6.26 7.46 14.00
N ALA A 60 -5.44 6.42 14.07
CA ALA A 60 -5.15 5.55 12.93
C ALA A 60 -6.45 4.90 12.44
N THR A 61 -6.78 5.10 11.18
CA THR A 61 -7.96 4.51 10.52
C THR A 61 -7.54 3.80 9.25
N ILE A 62 -8.24 2.73 8.91
CA ILE A 62 -8.25 2.16 7.56
C ILE A 62 -9.26 2.96 6.75
N ASN A 63 -8.83 3.53 5.62
CA ASN A 63 -9.71 4.30 4.76
C ASN A 63 -10.07 3.52 3.51
N PHE A 64 -11.34 3.49 3.18
CA PHE A 64 -11.88 2.81 2.02
C PHE A 64 -12.30 3.83 0.97
N TYR A 65 -11.85 3.62 -0.26
CA TYR A 65 -12.22 4.41 -1.43
C TYR A 65 -12.84 3.50 -2.46
N LYS A 66 -14.08 3.78 -2.84
CA LYS A 66 -14.86 2.98 -3.79
C LYS A 66 -14.63 3.45 -5.21
N LEU A 67 -14.30 2.50 -6.07
CA LEU A 67 -14.35 2.61 -7.52
C LEU A 67 -15.45 1.69 -8.04
N LYS A 68 -15.75 1.74 -9.33
CA LYS A 68 -16.83 0.93 -9.93
C LYS A 68 -16.61 -0.58 -9.76
N GLU A 69 -15.36 -1.06 -9.83
CA GLU A 69 -15.04 -2.49 -9.92
C GLU A 69 -14.27 -3.03 -8.72
N PHE A 70 -13.76 -2.17 -7.83
CA PHE A 70 -12.95 -2.54 -6.68
C PHE A 70 -12.89 -1.42 -5.65
N ARG A 71 -12.41 -1.73 -4.45
CA ARG A 71 -12.03 -0.76 -3.42
C ARG A 71 -10.53 -0.57 -3.34
N MET A 72 -10.09 0.64 -3.09
CA MET A 72 -8.75 0.91 -2.58
C MET A 72 -8.83 1.01 -1.06
N VAL A 73 -7.98 0.25 -0.37
CA VAL A 73 -7.93 0.18 1.08
C VAL A 73 -6.60 0.78 1.55
N ASP A 74 -6.67 1.97 2.14
CA ASP A 74 -5.50 2.71 2.63
C ASP A 74 -5.29 2.37 4.11
N LEU A 75 -4.34 1.47 4.40
CA LEU A 75 -3.98 1.12 5.76
C LEU A 75 -3.29 2.29 6.46
N PRO A 76 -3.47 2.45 7.78
CA PRO A 76 -2.73 3.46 8.53
C PRO A 76 -1.23 3.18 8.44
N GLY A 77 -0.42 4.22 8.18
CA GLY A 77 1.03 4.08 8.14
C GLY A 77 1.60 3.63 9.48
N TYR A 78 2.63 2.80 9.45
CA TYR A 78 3.39 2.38 10.63
C TYR A 78 4.66 3.25 10.84
N GLY A 79 5.47 2.96 11.87
CA GLY A 79 6.78 3.60 12.09
C GLY A 79 6.72 5.03 12.62
N TYR A 80 5.64 5.43 13.27
CA TYR A 80 5.59 6.74 13.92
C TYR A 80 6.51 6.77 15.16
N ALA A 81 7.55 7.60 15.13
CA ALA A 81 8.53 7.72 16.22
C ALA A 81 7.94 8.28 17.54
N LYS A 82 6.82 8.98 17.49
CA LYS A 82 6.23 9.69 18.65
C LYS A 82 4.80 9.26 18.95
N VAL A 83 4.51 7.97 18.88
CA VAL A 83 3.20 7.44 19.32
C VAL A 83 3.36 6.59 20.57
N SER A 84 2.35 6.61 21.44
CA SER A 84 2.32 5.80 22.65
C SER A 84 2.29 4.30 22.31
N LYS A 85 2.71 3.46 23.27
CA LYS A 85 2.59 2.01 23.12
C LYS A 85 1.13 1.60 22.87
N ALA A 86 0.18 2.21 23.56
CA ALA A 86 -1.25 1.94 23.37
C ALA A 86 -1.74 2.25 21.94
N GLU A 87 -1.21 3.28 21.31
CA GLU A 87 -1.53 3.60 19.89
C GLU A 87 -0.89 2.60 18.93
N LYS A 88 0.33 2.13 19.21
CA LYS A 88 0.96 1.05 18.43
C LYS A 88 0.17 -0.25 18.52
N ASP A 89 -0.23 -0.64 19.73
CA ASP A 89 -1.03 -1.85 19.98
C ASP A 89 -2.41 -1.76 19.29
N ARG A 90 -3.03 -0.58 19.31
CA ARG A 90 -4.29 -0.33 18.63
C ARG A 90 -4.14 -0.40 17.11
N TRP A 91 -3.05 0.18 16.56
CA TRP A 91 -2.71 0.08 15.15
C TRP A 91 -2.54 -1.38 14.73
N ALA A 92 -1.73 -2.15 15.49
CA ALA A 92 -1.48 -3.56 15.21
C ALA A 92 -2.78 -4.36 15.20
N LYS A 93 -3.61 -4.23 16.25
CA LYS A 93 -4.92 -4.90 16.35
C LYS A 93 -5.84 -4.58 15.16
N LEU A 94 -5.86 -3.33 14.70
CA LEU A 94 -6.70 -2.91 13.58
C LEU A 94 -6.22 -3.54 12.26
N VAL A 95 -4.91 -3.50 11.98
CA VAL A 95 -4.32 -4.04 10.75
C VAL A 95 -4.37 -5.58 10.75
N GLU A 96 -3.96 -6.23 11.84
CA GLU A 96 -4.07 -7.68 12.01
C GLU A 96 -5.52 -8.15 11.89
N GLY A 97 -6.46 -7.45 12.53
CA GLY A 97 -7.88 -7.76 12.46
C GLY A 97 -8.46 -7.59 11.04
N TYR A 98 -7.96 -6.64 10.24
CA TYR A 98 -8.32 -6.52 8.84
C TYR A 98 -7.80 -7.71 8.01
N PHE A 99 -6.55 -8.11 8.22
CA PHE A 99 -5.96 -9.24 7.49
C PHE A 99 -6.49 -10.60 7.95
N ALA A 100 -6.96 -10.73 9.20
CA ALA A 100 -7.54 -11.96 9.74
C ALA A 100 -8.95 -12.28 9.19
N GLN A 101 -9.67 -11.27 8.66
CA GLN A 101 -10.97 -11.51 8.06
C GLN A 101 -10.83 -12.17 6.69
N ASP A 102 -11.81 -12.99 6.31
CA ASP A 102 -11.94 -13.48 4.94
C ASP A 102 -12.41 -12.34 4.03
N ARG A 103 -11.49 -11.79 3.23
CA ARG A 103 -11.71 -10.62 2.39
C ARG A 103 -11.12 -10.85 1.00
N GLN A 104 -11.76 -10.27 -0.01
CA GLN A 104 -11.33 -10.32 -1.40
C GLN A 104 -10.12 -9.40 -1.64
N ARG A 105 -8.90 -9.86 -1.39
CA ARG A 105 -7.64 -9.09 -1.49
C ARG A 105 -6.75 -9.61 -2.63
N PRO A 106 -7.06 -9.31 -3.90
CA PRO A 106 -6.25 -9.79 -5.02
C PRO A 106 -4.82 -9.25 -5.03
N LEU A 107 -4.57 -8.09 -4.41
CA LEU A 107 -3.23 -7.48 -4.37
C LEU A 107 -3.03 -6.57 -3.16
N VAL A 108 -1.87 -6.69 -2.52
CA VAL A 108 -1.34 -5.73 -1.54
C VAL A 108 -0.20 -4.94 -2.18
N ILE A 109 -0.25 -3.63 -2.12
CA ILE A 109 0.81 -2.72 -2.56
C ILE A 109 1.61 -2.29 -1.33
N GLN A 110 2.76 -2.91 -1.12
CA GLN A 110 3.71 -2.54 -0.08
C GLN A 110 4.59 -1.40 -0.58
N ILE A 111 4.57 -0.27 0.12
CA ILE A 111 5.20 0.97 -0.33
C ILE A 111 6.45 1.23 0.50
N LEU A 112 7.57 1.42 -0.18
CA LEU A 112 8.89 1.63 0.40
C LEU A 112 9.52 2.92 -0.16
N ASP A 113 10.41 3.55 0.59
CA ASP A 113 11.13 4.74 0.14
C ASP A 113 12.44 4.33 -0.55
N LEU A 114 12.53 4.50 -1.88
CA LEU A 114 13.72 4.09 -2.64
C LEU A 114 15.01 4.75 -2.18
N ARG A 115 14.96 5.88 -1.48
CA ARG A 115 16.15 6.63 -1.04
C ARG A 115 16.91 5.99 0.10
N HIS A 116 16.26 5.08 0.84
CA HIS A 116 16.77 4.49 2.07
C HIS A 116 16.63 2.97 2.06
N PRO A 117 17.43 2.23 2.83
CA PRO A 117 17.12 0.84 3.16
C PRO A 117 15.75 0.71 3.79
N PRO A 118 15.05 -0.45 3.62
CA PRO A 118 13.82 -0.71 4.36
C PRO A 118 14.08 -0.68 5.86
N THR A 119 13.13 -0.16 6.62
CA THR A 119 13.18 -0.18 8.08
C THR A 119 12.82 -1.57 8.63
N ASP A 120 13.10 -1.83 9.90
CA ASP A 120 12.69 -3.08 10.56
C ASP A 120 11.16 -3.28 10.47
N ASP A 121 10.38 -2.21 10.60
CA ASP A 121 8.92 -2.26 10.44
C ASP A 121 8.51 -2.63 9.00
N ASP A 122 9.25 -2.16 7.98
CA ASP A 122 9.04 -2.55 6.58
C ASP A 122 9.32 -4.03 6.38
N LEU A 123 10.45 -4.53 6.93
CA LEU A 123 10.84 -5.93 6.85
C LEU A 123 9.82 -6.83 7.57
N HIS A 124 9.34 -6.44 8.75
CA HIS A 124 8.30 -7.17 9.47
C HIS A 124 6.98 -7.23 8.69
N MET A 125 6.56 -6.13 8.05
CA MET A 125 5.35 -6.13 7.23
C MET A 125 5.50 -7.03 6.01
N MET A 126 6.66 -7.01 5.34
CA MET A 126 6.92 -7.88 4.19
C MET A 126 6.94 -9.37 4.59
N ASP A 127 7.57 -9.71 5.72
CA ASP A 127 7.57 -11.07 6.27
C ASP A 127 6.14 -11.53 6.62
N PHE A 128 5.34 -10.65 7.23
CA PHE A 128 3.93 -10.90 7.50
C PHE A 128 3.12 -11.19 6.22
N LEU A 129 3.29 -10.38 5.19
CA LEU A 129 2.59 -10.58 3.91
C LEU A 129 3.03 -11.88 3.23
N TYR A 130 4.33 -12.16 3.22
CA TYR A 130 4.89 -13.36 2.61
C TYR A 130 4.41 -14.63 3.32
N ARG A 131 4.57 -14.69 4.64
CA ARG A 131 4.14 -15.86 5.44
C ARG A 131 2.63 -16.05 5.44
N GLY A 132 1.87 -14.96 5.33
CA GLY A 132 0.42 -14.99 5.20
C GLY A 132 -0.08 -15.44 3.82
N GLY A 133 0.83 -15.67 2.85
CA GLY A 133 0.47 -16.07 1.49
C GLY A 133 -0.24 -14.98 0.69
N PHE A 134 -0.10 -13.70 1.08
CA PHE A 134 -0.72 -12.60 0.37
C PHE A 134 0.04 -12.29 -0.93
N ASN A 135 -0.70 -12.12 -2.02
CA ASN A 135 -0.12 -11.60 -3.25
C ASN A 135 0.22 -10.12 -3.07
N PHE A 136 1.50 -9.76 -3.16
CA PHE A 136 1.92 -8.38 -2.97
C PHE A 136 3.02 -7.93 -3.95
N VAL A 137 3.13 -6.61 -4.12
CA VAL A 137 4.14 -5.92 -4.92
C VAL A 137 4.84 -4.88 -4.05
N ALA A 138 6.13 -4.67 -4.25
CA ALA A 138 6.86 -3.57 -3.62
C ALA A 138 6.95 -2.36 -4.57
N VAL A 139 6.33 -1.24 -4.16
CA VAL A 139 6.39 0.03 -4.89
C VAL A 139 7.42 0.94 -4.22
N LEU A 140 8.50 1.25 -4.96
CA LEU A 140 9.64 2.02 -4.47
C LEU A 140 9.45 3.50 -4.83
N THR A 141 8.95 4.29 -3.89
CA THR A 141 8.58 5.71 -4.09
C THR A 141 9.78 6.65 -4.11
N LYS A 142 9.54 7.90 -4.52
CA LYS A 142 10.51 9.01 -4.54
C LYS A 142 11.70 8.76 -5.46
N SER A 143 11.52 7.98 -6.51
CA SER A 143 12.56 7.66 -7.50
C SER A 143 13.15 8.92 -8.18
N ASP A 144 12.37 10.00 -8.28
CA ASP A 144 12.79 11.31 -8.79
C ASP A 144 13.82 12.04 -7.90
N LYS A 145 14.00 11.62 -6.68
CA LYS A 145 14.96 12.21 -5.72
C LYS A 145 16.37 11.63 -5.85
N LEU A 146 16.56 10.60 -6.65
CA LEU A 146 17.86 9.96 -6.86
C LEU A 146 18.43 10.31 -8.22
N LYS A 147 19.76 10.57 -8.27
CA LYS A 147 20.51 10.63 -9.52
C LYS A 147 20.65 9.20 -10.09
N LYS A 148 20.87 9.07 -11.40
CA LYS A 148 20.90 7.80 -12.12
C LYS A 148 21.72 6.71 -11.42
N THR A 149 22.96 6.98 -11.09
CA THR A 149 23.86 6.00 -10.43
C THR A 149 23.36 5.56 -9.04
N ALA A 150 22.80 6.50 -8.24
CA ALA A 150 22.22 6.18 -6.95
C ALA A 150 20.91 5.37 -7.10
N PHE A 151 20.12 5.69 -8.10
CA PHE A 151 18.91 4.94 -8.44
C PHE A 151 19.24 3.48 -8.81
N GLU A 152 20.20 3.27 -9.73
CA GLU A 152 20.62 1.93 -10.16
C GLU A 152 21.15 1.11 -8.95
N LYS A 153 21.99 1.72 -8.11
CA LYS A 153 22.52 1.07 -6.89
C LYS A 153 21.40 0.68 -5.92
N GLN A 154 20.40 1.53 -5.72
CA GLN A 154 19.29 1.25 -4.81
C GLN A 154 18.35 0.16 -5.38
N ILE A 155 18.13 0.13 -6.68
CA ILE A 155 17.36 -0.95 -7.31
C ILE A 155 18.05 -2.30 -7.12
N GLU A 156 19.35 -2.40 -7.36
CA GLU A 156 20.09 -3.65 -7.10
C GLU A 156 20.04 -4.06 -5.62
N TYR A 157 20.20 -3.11 -4.70
CA TYR A 157 20.08 -3.38 -3.27
C TYR A 157 18.70 -3.96 -2.89
N TYR A 158 17.62 -3.39 -3.44
CA TYR A 158 16.28 -3.92 -3.21
C TYR A 158 16.07 -5.29 -3.87
N LYS A 159 16.62 -5.54 -5.05
CA LYS A 159 16.60 -6.87 -5.67
C LYS A 159 17.27 -7.92 -4.79
N ASP A 160 18.42 -7.59 -4.18
CA ASP A 160 19.12 -8.49 -3.27
C ASP A 160 18.26 -8.81 -2.04
N ILE A 161 17.60 -7.82 -1.43
CA ILE A 161 16.69 -8.03 -0.29
C ILE A 161 15.54 -8.96 -0.69
N PHE A 162 14.94 -8.73 -1.86
CA PHE A 162 13.81 -9.52 -2.35
C PHE A 162 14.21 -10.84 -3.01
N SER A 163 15.52 -11.12 -3.17
CA SER A 163 16.00 -12.38 -3.78
C SER A 163 15.58 -13.63 -3.02
N THR A 164 15.33 -13.50 -1.71
CA THR A 164 14.86 -14.58 -0.83
C THR A 164 13.34 -14.75 -0.84
N ILE A 165 12.61 -13.84 -1.46
CA ILE A 165 11.15 -13.85 -1.59
C ILE A 165 10.83 -14.03 -3.07
N GLU A 166 10.37 -15.22 -3.44
CA GLU A 166 10.06 -15.52 -4.83
C GLU A 166 8.91 -14.64 -5.37
N HIS A 167 9.09 -14.12 -6.58
CA HIS A 167 8.05 -13.50 -7.41
C HIS A 167 7.44 -12.18 -6.89
N VAL A 168 8.13 -11.40 -6.04
CA VAL A 168 7.66 -10.07 -5.67
C VAL A 168 8.14 -9.03 -6.68
N PRO A 169 7.23 -8.43 -7.48
CA PRO A 169 7.61 -7.36 -8.40
C PRO A 169 8.12 -6.12 -7.65
N LEU A 170 9.15 -5.46 -8.19
CA LEU A 170 9.68 -4.20 -7.70
C LEU A 170 9.37 -3.10 -8.71
N ILE A 171 8.53 -2.14 -8.36
CA ILE A 171 8.13 -1.05 -9.26
C ILE A 171 8.60 0.28 -8.72
N PRO A 172 9.63 0.91 -9.32
CA PRO A 172 10.02 2.27 -8.98
C PRO A 172 8.93 3.26 -9.37
N PHE A 173 8.65 4.21 -8.47
CA PHE A 173 7.57 5.17 -8.64
C PHE A 173 7.96 6.60 -8.27
N SER A 174 7.44 7.57 -9.03
CA SER A 174 7.49 8.99 -8.69
C SER A 174 6.12 9.64 -8.80
N ALA A 175 5.62 10.17 -7.70
CA ALA A 175 4.38 10.97 -7.71
C ALA A 175 4.55 12.29 -8.48
N GLN A 176 5.76 12.83 -8.55
CA GLN A 176 6.06 14.08 -9.23
C GLN A 176 6.01 13.91 -10.76
N THR A 177 6.75 12.95 -11.29
CA THR A 177 6.87 12.71 -12.73
C THR A 177 5.79 11.80 -13.30
N GLY A 178 5.20 10.93 -12.47
CA GLY A 178 4.29 9.87 -12.90
C GLY A 178 4.99 8.59 -13.32
N PHE A 179 6.32 8.50 -13.18
CA PHE A 179 7.07 7.29 -13.50
C PHE A 179 6.52 6.10 -12.69
N GLY A 180 6.31 4.96 -13.34
CA GLY A 180 5.75 3.74 -12.74
C GLY A 180 4.22 3.73 -12.58
N ASN A 181 3.51 4.85 -12.82
CA ASN A 181 2.07 4.94 -12.59
C ASN A 181 1.26 3.96 -13.44
N ASP A 182 1.57 3.87 -14.73
CA ASP A 182 0.82 3.02 -15.67
C ASP A 182 1.11 1.54 -15.43
N GLU A 183 2.33 1.21 -15.01
CA GLU A 183 2.71 -0.15 -14.64
C GLU A 183 1.92 -0.62 -13.40
N ILE A 184 1.80 0.22 -12.37
CA ILE A 184 1.02 -0.09 -11.17
C ILE A 184 -0.47 -0.24 -11.52
N ARG A 185 -1.04 0.65 -12.35
CA ARG A 185 -2.43 0.54 -12.80
C ARG A 185 -2.68 -0.78 -13.54
N LYS A 186 -1.79 -1.13 -14.48
CA LYS A 186 -1.89 -2.38 -15.23
C LYS A 186 -1.82 -3.60 -14.30
N LEU A 187 -0.94 -3.57 -13.30
CA LEU A 187 -0.85 -4.65 -12.31
C LEU A 187 -2.15 -4.78 -11.51
N ILE A 188 -2.74 -3.68 -11.04
CA ILE A 188 -4.03 -3.67 -10.35
C ILE A 188 -5.11 -4.28 -11.25
N GLU A 189 -5.22 -3.84 -12.51
CA GLU A 189 -6.21 -4.35 -13.47
C GLU A 189 -6.06 -5.85 -13.71
N THR A 190 -4.83 -6.31 -13.89
CA THR A 190 -4.52 -7.73 -14.09
C THR A 190 -4.87 -8.56 -12.84
N SER A 191 -4.51 -8.07 -11.64
CA SER A 191 -4.79 -8.78 -10.39
C SER A 191 -6.30 -8.92 -10.14
N ILE A 192 -7.08 -7.87 -10.43
CA ILE A 192 -8.55 -7.92 -10.31
C ILE A 192 -9.16 -8.88 -11.34
N ALA A 193 -8.67 -8.86 -12.59
CA ALA A 193 -9.17 -9.75 -13.64
C ALA A 193 -8.90 -11.22 -13.31
N ASN A 194 -7.68 -11.54 -12.87
CA ASN A 194 -7.30 -12.89 -12.48
C ASN A 194 -8.13 -13.38 -11.29
N PHE A 195 -8.33 -12.54 -10.29
CA PHE A 195 -9.13 -12.86 -9.11
C PHE A 195 -10.57 -13.24 -9.48
N LYS A 196 -11.24 -12.42 -10.32
CA LYS A 196 -12.59 -12.70 -10.80
C LYS A 196 -12.71 -14.01 -11.60
N ASN A 197 -11.65 -14.39 -12.32
CA ASN A 197 -11.63 -15.64 -13.08
C ASN A 197 -11.41 -16.88 -12.20
N THR A 198 -10.92 -16.73 -10.97
CA THR A 198 -10.69 -17.84 -10.03
C THR A 198 -11.93 -18.14 -9.19
N GLU A 199 -12.86 -17.19 -9.06
CA GLU A 199 -14.14 -17.37 -8.32
C GLU A 199 -15.26 -18.01 -9.19
N VAL A 200 -15.02 -18.29 -10.47
CA VAL A 200 -15.93 -18.97 -11.40
C VAL A 200 -15.52 -20.43 -11.55
#